data_1ef350faf2c59c8da4a25501685b6f26
#
_entry.id   1ef350faf2c59c8da4a25501685b6f26
#
_cell.length_a   1.000
_cell.length_b   1.000
_cell.length_c   1.000
_cell.angle_alpha   90.00
_cell.angle_beta   90.00
_cell.angle_gamma   90.00
#
_symmetry.space_group_name_H-M   'P 1'
#
loop_
_entity.id
_entity.type
_entity.pdbx_description
1 polymer ?
#
loop_
_entity_poly.entity_id
_entity_poly.type
_entity_poly.pdbx_seq_one_letter_code
_entity_poly.pdbx_strand_id
1 'polypeptide(L)'
;MRHLFIELSENTVRFFESSGDLIQTFEFSFTDKKDYRYKEQLDDFLEQAGLKLQDFEECTISWSSLRSTLIPSNIFSESNPEALFSLCYGKEIPLSHVDYNRIPEQGIVNLFEIPLWVKSFFVIRFPRSVIQHEGSHLIRGMFAEPSFKLKAQLLVYANYFVLAIVKENKLQFYSMFNYQENDDIVYNFMFSLQQKEYMDEISAIQVFPGVGSSNANCEDLVQKLQSLPDLKKASITVNTDFILNSQKRCV
;
A
#
# COMPACT_ATOMS: atom_id res chain seq x y z
N MET A 1 -23.60 -10.85 -2.78
CA MET A 1 -23.18 -9.47 -2.57
C MET A 1 -21.98 -9.23 -3.48
N ARG A 2 -22.05 -8.26 -4.39
CA ARG A 2 -20.92 -7.95 -5.29
C ARG A 2 -20.07 -6.89 -4.60
N HIS A 3 -18.80 -7.21 -4.41
CA HIS A 3 -17.83 -6.31 -3.79
C HIS A 3 -16.79 -5.89 -4.81
N LEU A 4 -16.47 -4.60 -4.85
CA LEU A 4 -15.43 -4.04 -5.72
C LEU A 4 -14.19 -3.72 -4.89
N PHE A 5 -13.05 -4.27 -5.26
CA PHE A 5 -11.76 -3.93 -4.70
C PHE A 5 -11.00 -3.03 -5.66
N ILE A 6 -10.39 -1.98 -5.14
CA ILE A 6 -9.70 -0.96 -5.93
C ILE A 6 -8.31 -0.71 -5.33
N GLU A 7 -7.29 -0.79 -6.15
CA GLU A 7 -5.96 -0.23 -5.87
C GLU A 7 -5.81 1.06 -6.66
N LEU A 8 -5.49 2.15 -5.97
CA LEU A 8 -5.47 3.49 -6.55
C LEU A 8 -4.23 4.25 -6.13
N SER A 9 -3.56 4.86 -7.11
CA SER A 9 -2.46 5.81 -6.93
C SER A 9 -2.72 7.08 -7.77
N GLU A 10 -1.83 8.06 -7.68
CA GLU A 10 -1.86 9.23 -8.58
C GLU A 10 -1.58 8.90 -10.04
N ASN A 11 -1.03 7.72 -10.33
CA ASN A 11 -0.63 7.34 -11.68
C ASN A 11 -1.56 6.31 -12.31
N THR A 12 -2.11 5.40 -11.51
CA THR A 12 -2.79 4.21 -12.02
C THR A 12 -3.90 3.80 -11.06
N VAL A 13 -4.98 3.28 -11.61
CA VAL A 13 -6.04 2.60 -10.88
C VAL A 13 -6.20 1.18 -11.41
N ARG A 14 -6.43 0.23 -10.49
CA ARG A 14 -6.75 -1.16 -10.81
C ARG A 14 -8.02 -1.55 -10.06
N PHE A 15 -8.98 -2.08 -10.80
CA PHE A 15 -10.25 -2.58 -10.27
C PHE A 15 -10.23 -4.10 -10.31
N PHE A 16 -10.72 -4.72 -9.23
CA PHE A 16 -10.92 -6.15 -9.13
C PHE A 16 -12.40 -6.42 -8.86
N GLU A 17 -13.07 -6.98 -9.84
CA GLU A 17 -14.43 -7.48 -9.69
C GLU A 17 -14.37 -8.93 -9.24
N SER A 18 -14.90 -9.23 -8.06
CA SER A 18 -15.01 -10.58 -7.54
C SER A 18 -16.41 -11.13 -7.81
N SER A 19 -16.49 -12.21 -8.58
CA SER A 19 -17.73 -12.96 -8.85
C SER A 19 -17.49 -14.44 -8.53
N GLY A 20 -17.73 -14.84 -7.28
CA GLY A 20 -17.35 -16.16 -6.77
C GLY A 20 -15.83 -16.33 -6.79
N ASP A 21 -15.36 -17.41 -7.45
CA ASP A 21 -13.93 -17.71 -7.58
C ASP A 21 -13.24 -16.97 -8.74
N LEU A 22 -14.00 -16.27 -9.58
CA LEU A 22 -13.47 -15.52 -10.72
C LEU A 22 -13.17 -14.07 -10.29
N ILE A 23 -11.96 -13.62 -10.60
CA ILE A 23 -11.53 -12.23 -10.44
C ILE A 23 -11.29 -11.67 -11.84
N GLN A 24 -12.05 -10.64 -12.19
CA GLN A 24 -11.80 -9.87 -13.38
C GLN A 24 -11.04 -8.61 -12.99
N THR A 25 -9.96 -8.30 -13.71
CA THR A 25 -9.09 -7.16 -13.43
C THR A 25 -9.16 -6.16 -14.57
N PHE A 26 -9.33 -4.89 -14.21
CA PHE A 26 -9.28 -3.76 -15.12
C PHE A 26 -8.23 -2.77 -14.62
N GLU A 27 -7.37 -2.27 -15.50
CA GLU A 27 -6.33 -1.32 -15.13
C GLU A 27 -6.32 -0.12 -16.08
N PHE A 28 -6.12 1.07 -15.51
CA PHE A 28 -6.07 2.32 -16.24
C PHE A 28 -4.98 3.22 -15.66
N SER A 29 -4.20 3.87 -16.56
CA SER A 29 -3.17 4.85 -16.19
C SER A 29 -3.63 6.26 -16.53
N PHE A 30 -3.56 7.16 -15.54
CA PHE A 30 -3.92 8.57 -15.71
C PHE A 30 -2.88 9.29 -16.57
N THR A 31 -3.36 10.04 -17.56
CA THR A 31 -2.52 10.83 -18.50
C THR A 31 -2.46 12.30 -18.11
N ASP A 32 -3.54 12.87 -17.58
CA ASP A 32 -3.62 14.25 -17.07
C ASP A 32 -3.87 14.24 -15.56
N LYS A 33 -2.93 14.80 -14.79
CA LYS A 33 -2.91 14.77 -13.32
C LYS A 33 -3.48 16.01 -12.66
N LYS A 34 -4.32 16.77 -13.34
CA LYS A 34 -5.08 17.86 -12.73
C LYS A 34 -6.27 17.28 -11.97
N ASP A 35 -6.55 17.77 -10.77
CA ASP A 35 -7.58 17.22 -9.87
C ASP A 35 -8.94 16.98 -10.54
N TYR A 36 -9.42 17.91 -11.35
CA TYR A 36 -10.70 17.76 -12.05
C TYR A 36 -10.64 16.71 -13.17
N ARG A 37 -9.46 16.48 -13.78
CA ARG A 37 -9.27 15.52 -14.87
C ARG A 37 -9.26 14.06 -14.40
N TYR A 38 -8.85 13.80 -13.18
CA TYR A 38 -8.90 12.44 -12.63
C TYR A 38 -10.32 11.85 -12.68
N LYS A 39 -11.32 12.64 -12.30
CA LYS A 39 -12.72 12.19 -12.30
C LYS A 39 -13.25 11.93 -13.69
N GLU A 40 -12.97 12.82 -14.65
CA GLU A 40 -13.37 12.67 -16.04
C GLU A 40 -12.75 11.41 -16.66
N GLN A 41 -11.43 11.22 -16.50
CA GLN A 41 -10.74 10.05 -17.02
C GLN A 41 -11.25 8.74 -16.40
N LEU A 42 -11.60 8.75 -15.10
CA LEU A 42 -12.20 7.58 -14.45
C LEU A 42 -13.59 7.28 -14.99
N ASP A 43 -14.44 8.28 -15.16
CA ASP A 43 -15.79 8.09 -15.70
C ASP A 43 -15.73 7.56 -17.14
N ASP A 44 -14.88 8.13 -17.99
CA ASP A 44 -14.66 7.66 -19.37
C ASP A 44 -14.14 6.22 -19.41
N PHE A 45 -13.19 5.89 -18.55
CA PHE A 45 -12.65 4.54 -18.47
C PHE A 45 -13.69 3.51 -18.00
N LEU A 46 -14.46 3.82 -16.96
CA LEU A 46 -15.51 2.95 -16.44
C LEU A 46 -16.60 2.68 -17.48
N GLU A 47 -16.97 3.71 -18.26
CA GLU A 47 -17.91 3.56 -19.36
C GLU A 47 -17.35 2.63 -20.46
N GLN A 48 -16.10 2.86 -20.89
CA GLN A 48 -15.44 2.02 -21.92
C GLN A 48 -15.25 0.57 -21.46
N ALA A 49 -14.91 0.35 -20.18
CA ALA A 49 -14.78 -0.98 -19.60
C ALA A 49 -16.13 -1.69 -19.35
N GLY A 50 -17.23 -0.96 -19.46
CA GLY A 50 -18.56 -1.47 -19.12
C GLY A 50 -18.75 -1.76 -17.63
N LEU A 51 -17.89 -1.18 -16.77
CA LEU A 51 -17.90 -1.38 -15.32
C LEU A 51 -18.88 -0.41 -14.67
N LYS A 52 -20.05 -0.89 -14.34
CA LYS A 52 -21.08 -0.09 -13.70
C LYS A 52 -20.92 -0.12 -12.18
N LEU A 53 -20.42 0.95 -11.60
CA LEU A 53 -20.17 1.05 -10.15
C LEU A 53 -21.42 0.80 -9.29
N GLN A 54 -22.61 1.14 -9.79
CA GLN A 54 -23.89 0.90 -9.14
C GLN A 54 -24.27 -0.58 -8.99
N ASP A 55 -23.58 -1.49 -9.70
CA ASP A 55 -23.82 -2.93 -9.60
C ASP A 55 -23.16 -3.54 -8.36
N PHE A 56 -22.36 -2.76 -7.62
CA PHE A 56 -21.64 -3.18 -6.42
C PHE A 56 -22.26 -2.57 -5.17
N GLU A 57 -22.44 -3.37 -4.14
CA GLU A 57 -23.02 -2.95 -2.88
C GLU A 57 -21.96 -2.34 -1.95
N GLU A 58 -20.73 -2.80 -2.04
CA GLU A 58 -19.59 -2.37 -1.22
C GLU A 58 -18.34 -2.17 -2.07
N CYS A 59 -17.48 -1.30 -1.57
CA CYS A 59 -16.21 -0.97 -2.23
C CYS A 59 -15.11 -0.81 -1.18
N THR A 60 -13.97 -1.46 -1.41
CA THR A 60 -12.76 -1.25 -0.63
C THR A 60 -11.66 -0.67 -1.51
N ILE A 61 -11.07 0.43 -1.07
CA ILE A 61 -10.07 1.18 -1.83
C ILE A 61 -8.76 1.16 -1.05
N SER A 62 -7.69 0.67 -1.68
CA SER A 62 -6.32 0.84 -1.22
C SER A 62 -5.71 2.06 -1.92
N TRP A 63 -5.52 3.14 -1.16
CA TRP A 63 -4.86 4.35 -1.64
C TRP A 63 -3.35 4.24 -1.44
N SER A 64 -2.60 4.54 -2.49
CA SER A 64 -1.14 4.45 -2.53
C SER A 64 -0.51 5.83 -2.63
N SER A 65 0.25 6.24 -1.62
CA SER A 65 0.98 7.51 -1.61
C SER A 65 2.27 7.42 -0.79
N LEU A 66 3.28 8.22 -1.18
CA LEU A 66 4.55 8.32 -0.46
C LEU A 66 4.46 9.02 0.90
N ARG A 67 3.39 9.78 1.13
CA ARG A 67 3.23 10.58 2.33
C ARG A 67 2.32 9.88 3.31
N SER A 68 2.92 9.00 4.11
CA SER A 68 2.26 8.39 5.26
C SER A 68 3.22 8.19 6.42
N THR A 69 2.70 8.24 7.64
CA THR A 69 3.49 8.05 8.86
C THR A 69 2.71 7.29 9.91
N LEU A 70 3.42 6.44 10.66
CA LEU A 70 2.83 5.68 11.76
C LEU A 70 3.00 6.44 13.08
N ILE A 71 1.91 6.57 13.82
CA ILE A 71 1.86 7.26 15.10
C ILE A 71 1.33 6.29 16.16
N PRO A 72 1.94 6.22 17.37
CA PRO A 72 1.38 5.48 18.49
C PRO A 72 -0.03 5.97 18.84
N SER A 73 -0.99 5.05 19.03
CA SER A 73 -2.38 5.41 19.28
C SER A 73 -2.60 6.26 20.54
N ASN A 74 -1.72 6.15 21.55
CA ASN A 74 -1.81 6.90 22.79
C ASN A 74 -1.48 8.38 22.66
N ILE A 75 -0.81 8.81 21.57
CA ILE A 75 -0.51 10.23 21.30
C ILE A 75 -1.37 10.79 20.17
N PHE A 76 -2.16 9.94 19.50
CA PHE A 76 -3.02 10.37 18.42
C PHE A 76 -4.29 11.04 18.94
N SER A 77 -4.65 12.19 18.34
CA SER A 77 -5.91 12.88 18.58
C SER A 77 -6.66 13.09 17.27
N GLU A 78 -7.92 12.67 17.24
CA GLU A 78 -8.80 12.88 16.06
C GLU A 78 -9.13 14.35 15.81
N SER A 79 -9.00 15.20 16.84
CA SER A 79 -9.28 16.63 16.70
C SER A 79 -8.18 17.41 15.97
N ASN A 80 -6.99 16.81 15.79
CA ASN A 80 -5.86 17.51 15.16
C ASN A 80 -4.86 16.55 14.48
N PRO A 81 -5.28 15.68 13.56
CA PRO A 81 -4.38 14.78 12.84
C PRO A 81 -3.37 15.54 11.97
N GLU A 82 -3.78 16.70 11.45
CA GLU A 82 -2.96 17.52 10.56
C GLU A 82 -1.73 18.09 11.27
N ALA A 83 -1.83 18.44 12.55
CA ALA A 83 -0.68 18.93 13.30
C ALA A 83 0.41 17.86 13.42
N LEU A 84 0.03 16.60 13.68
CA LEU A 84 0.95 15.49 13.74
C LEU A 84 1.57 15.20 12.35
N PHE A 85 0.76 15.26 11.31
CA PHE A 85 1.24 15.07 9.93
C PHE A 85 2.22 16.16 9.51
N SER A 86 1.94 17.41 9.89
CA SER A 86 2.81 18.57 9.61
C SER A 86 4.17 18.49 10.30
N LEU A 87 4.30 17.79 11.42
CA LEU A 87 5.60 17.54 12.05
C LEU A 87 6.51 16.68 11.18
N CYS A 88 5.93 15.75 10.39
CA CYS A 88 6.69 14.85 9.54
C CYS A 88 6.95 15.44 8.15
N TYR A 89 5.98 16.18 7.59
CA TYR A 89 5.99 16.58 6.19
C TYR A 89 5.96 18.09 5.95
N GLY A 90 5.96 18.90 7.02
CA GLY A 90 5.87 20.35 6.91
C GLY A 90 4.45 20.87 6.67
N LYS A 91 4.30 22.20 6.52
CA LYS A 91 3.00 22.87 6.40
C LYS A 91 2.50 23.04 4.96
N GLU A 92 3.19 22.49 3.98
CA GLU A 92 2.86 22.65 2.56
C GLU A 92 1.65 21.81 2.10
N ILE A 93 1.25 20.83 2.91
CA ILE A 93 0.14 19.93 2.55
C ILE A 93 -1.17 20.57 3.02
N PRO A 94 -2.17 20.70 2.12
CA PRO A 94 -3.48 21.17 2.52
C PRO A 94 -4.08 20.27 3.60
N LEU A 95 -4.52 20.85 4.71
CA LEU A 95 -5.03 20.13 5.89
C LEU A 95 -6.21 19.20 5.53
N SER A 96 -7.03 19.59 4.56
CA SER A 96 -8.16 18.79 4.04
C SER A 96 -7.75 17.50 3.33
N HIS A 97 -6.45 17.32 3.03
CA HIS A 97 -5.90 16.14 2.37
C HIS A 97 -5.31 15.12 3.33
N VAL A 98 -5.38 15.33 4.63
CA VAL A 98 -4.93 14.37 5.64
C VAL A 98 -6.08 13.45 6.06
N ASP A 99 -5.79 12.15 6.13
CA ASP A 99 -6.70 11.13 6.64
C ASP A 99 -5.92 10.13 7.49
N TYR A 100 -6.62 9.20 8.15
CA TYR A 100 -5.97 8.22 9.01
C TYR A 100 -6.68 6.86 9.00
N ASN A 101 -5.89 5.81 9.23
CA ASN A 101 -6.39 4.47 9.52
C ASN A 101 -5.90 3.99 10.89
N ARG A 102 -6.82 3.56 11.74
CA ARG A 102 -6.47 2.92 13.01
C ARG A 102 -6.09 1.47 12.80
N ILE A 103 -5.00 1.05 13.43
CA ILE A 103 -4.54 -0.36 13.46
C ILE A 103 -4.43 -0.74 14.95
N PRO A 104 -5.59 -0.96 15.61
CA PRO A 104 -5.66 -1.11 17.06
C PRO A 104 -4.91 -2.35 17.55
N GLU A 105 -4.85 -3.40 16.75
CA GLU A 105 -4.11 -4.65 17.03
C GLU A 105 -2.60 -4.44 17.20
N GLN A 106 -2.08 -3.33 16.68
CA GLN A 106 -0.68 -2.92 16.84
C GLN A 106 -0.50 -1.66 17.70
N GLY A 107 -1.59 -1.06 18.19
CA GLY A 107 -1.56 0.16 18.98
C GLY A 107 -1.07 1.38 18.19
N ILE A 108 -1.27 1.41 16.87
CA ILE A 108 -0.81 2.48 15.96
C ILE A 108 -1.94 3.06 15.12
N VAL A 109 -1.69 4.25 14.62
CA VAL A 109 -2.51 4.94 13.62
C VAL A 109 -1.61 5.31 12.45
N ASN A 110 -2.04 4.99 11.24
CA ASN A 110 -1.38 5.44 10.02
C ASN A 110 -2.04 6.73 9.56
N LEU A 111 -1.30 7.84 9.57
CA LEU A 111 -1.69 9.11 8.98
C LEU A 111 -1.16 9.18 7.55
N PHE A 112 -1.97 9.66 6.62
CA PHE A 112 -1.58 9.72 5.20
C PHE A 112 -2.24 10.87 4.45
N GLU A 113 -1.58 11.27 3.37
CA GLU A 113 -2.14 12.23 2.42
C GLU A 113 -3.07 11.53 1.43
N ILE A 114 -4.24 12.13 1.20
CA ILE A 114 -5.20 11.67 0.20
C ILE A 114 -5.88 12.88 -0.46
N PRO A 115 -5.80 13.03 -1.80
CA PRO A 115 -6.43 14.13 -2.49
C PRO A 115 -7.96 14.13 -2.35
N LEU A 116 -8.55 15.31 -2.28
CA LEU A 116 -10.00 15.48 -2.13
C LEU A 116 -10.80 14.83 -3.28
N TRP A 117 -10.23 14.77 -4.48
CA TRP A 117 -10.90 14.14 -5.61
C TRP A 117 -11.17 12.64 -5.37
N VAL A 118 -10.25 11.92 -4.70
CA VAL A 118 -10.43 10.50 -4.35
C VAL A 118 -11.67 10.34 -3.47
N LYS A 119 -11.69 11.05 -2.35
CA LYS A 119 -12.83 10.99 -1.42
C LYS A 119 -14.14 11.37 -2.12
N SER A 120 -14.16 12.49 -2.84
CA SER A 120 -15.38 12.99 -3.49
C SER A 120 -15.83 12.12 -4.67
N PHE A 121 -14.94 11.39 -5.33
CA PHE A 121 -15.33 10.46 -6.39
C PHE A 121 -15.99 9.20 -5.82
N PHE A 122 -15.32 8.56 -4.85
CA PHE A 122 -15.74 7.25 -4.38
C PHE A 122 -16.83 7.32 -3.30
N VAL A 123 -16.75 8.21 -2.32
CA VAL A 123 -17.75 8.29 -1.23
C VAL A 123 -19.14 8.68 -1.76
N ILE A 124 -19.22 9.53 -2.78
CA ILE A 124 -20.52 9.88 -3.39
C ILE A 124 -21.16 8.68 -4.10
N ARG A 125 -20.34 7.84 -4.78
CA ARG A 125 -20.82 6.68 -5.53
C ARG A 125 -21.04 5.45 -4.64
N PHE A 126 -20.25 5.33 -3.60
CA PHE A 126 -20.28 4.22 -2.64
C PHE A 126 -20.35 4.76 -1.21
N PRO A 127 -21.54 5.00 -0.65
CA PRO A 127 -21.70 5.47 0.74
C PRO A 127 -21.06 4.54 1.79
N ARG A 128 -20.88 3.27 1.45
CA ARG A 128 -20.23 2.26 2.29
C ARG A 128 -18.79 1.94 1.84
N SER A 129 -18.13 2.87 1.15
CA SER A 129 -16.73 2.66 0.77
C SER A 129 -15.81 2.72 1.98
N VAL A 130 -14.84 1.79 2.00
CA VAL A 130 -13.74 1.79 2.97
C VAL A 130 -12.48 2.20 2.23
N ILE A 131 -11.89 3.36 2.59
CA ILE A 131 -10.63 3.83 2.03
C ILE A 131 -9.54 3.61 3.07
N GLN A 132 -8.51 2.87 2.69
CA GLN A 132 -7.34 2.64 3.51
C GLN A 132 -6.06 2.91 2.73
N HIS A 133 -5.04 3.37 3.44
CA HIS A 133 -3.71 3.50 2.86
C HIS A 133 -3.05 2.12 2.68
N GLU A 134 -2.28 1.94 1.63
CA GLU A 134 -1.55 0.69 1.32
C GLU A 134 -0.72 0.18 2.50
N GLY A 135 -0.05 1.09 3.23
CA GLY A 135 0.72 0.74 4.42
C GLY A 135 -0.13 0.13 5.53
N SER A 136 -1.40 0.52 5.65
CA SER A 136 -2.33 -0.10 6.60
C SER A 136 -2.68 -1.53 6.18
N HIS A 137 -2.89 -1.76 4.87
CA HIS A 137 -3.09 -3.10 4.33
C HIS A 137 -1.84 -3.97 4.48
N LEU A 138 -0.65 -3.41 4.21
CA LEU A 138 0.63 -4.09 4.38
C LEU A 138 0.81 -4.57 5.82
N ILE A 139 0.65 -3.66 6.80
CA ILE A 139 0.81 -3.98 8.22
C ILE A 139 -0.20 -5.06 8.64
N ARG A 140 -1.49 -4.89 8.36
CA ARG A 140 -2.51 -5.89 8.70
C ARG A 140 -2.25 -7.23 8.04
N GLY A 141 -1.85 -7.24 6.79
CA GLY A 141 -1.50 -8.46 6.06
C GLY A 141 -0.34 -9.23 6.69
N MET A 142 0.69 -8.51 7.19
CA MET A 142 1.83 -9.13 7.88
C MET A 142 1.43 -9.85 9.17
N PHE A 143 0.44 -9.32 9.89
CA PHE A 143 -0.03 -9.89 11.16
C PHE A 143 -1.16 -10.90 11.00
N ALA A 144 -1.67 -11.08 9.79
CA ALA A 144 -2.69 -12.11 9.53
C ALA A 144 -2.18 -13.54 9.78
N GLU A 145 -0.86 -13.74 9.66
CA GLU A 145 -0.17 -15.00 9.98
C GLU A 145 0.91 -14.74 11.02
N PRO A 146 0.73 -15.20 12.27
CA PRO A 146 1.72 -15.01 13.32
C PRO A 146 3.10 -15.51 12.92
N SER A 147 4.12 -14.69 13.17
CA SER A 147 5.51 -15.07 12.92
C SER A 147 6.42 -14.63 14.04
N PHE A 148 7.11 -15.61 14.64
CA PHE A 148 8.17 -15.33 15.61
C PHE A 148 9.50 -14.99 14.95
N LYS A 149 9.70 -15.43 13.70
CA LYS A 149 10.93 -15.18 12.94
C LYS A 149 10.88 -13.79 12.32
N LEU A 150 12.06 -13.21 12.10
CA LEU A 150 12.22 -11.96 11.40
C LEU A 150 11.79 -12.12 9.93
N LYS A 151 10.81 -11.34 9.51
CA LYS A 151 10.32 -11.28 8.13
C LYS A 151 10.34 -9.84 7.64
N ALA A 152 10.71 -9.64 6.39
CA ALA A 152 10.59 -8.38 5.68
C ALA A 152 9.59 -8.49 4.53
N GLN A 153 8.84 -7.42 4.31
CA GLN A 153 7.96 -7.27 3.16
C GLN A 153 8.31 -5.98 2.41
N LEU A 154 8.46 -6.11 1.09
CA LEU A 154 8.70 -5.01 0.18
C LEU A 154 7.49 -4.91 -0.78
N LEU A 155 6.75 -3.83 -0.66
CA LEU A 155 5.68 -3.50 -1.59
C LEU A 155 6.21 -2.47 -2.60
N VAL A 156 6.39 -2.88 -3.86
CA VAL A 156 7.13 -2.14 -4.88
C VAL A 156 6.18 -1.47 -5.85
N TYR A 157 6.25 -0.15 -5.96
CA TYR A 157 5.53 0.70 -6.91
C TYR A 157 6.47 1.16 -8.05
N ALA A 158 5.98 1.99 -8.95
CA ALA A 158 6.77 2.42 -10.12
C ALA A 158 8.03 3.24 -9.77
N ASN A 159 8.03 4.01 -8.68
CA ASN A 159 9.10 4.94 -8.31
C ASN A 159 9.39 5.00 -6.80
N TYR A 160 8.73 4.19 -6.00
CA TYR A 160 8.98 4.03 -4.57
C TYR A 160 8.65 2.63 -4.11
N PHE A 161 9.10 2.27 -2.94
CA PHE A 161 8.70 1.03 -2.28
C PHE A 161 8.45 1.26 -0.79
N VAL A 162 7.61 0.41 -0.24
CA VAL A 162 7.34 0.35 1.20
C VAL A 162 8.08 -0.84 1.78
N LEU A 163 8.86 -0.61 2.82
CA LEU A 163 9.54 -1.65 3.59
C LEU A 163 8.90 -1.78 4.97
N ALA A 164 8.44 -2.97 5.30
CA ALA A 164 8.01 -3.31 6.64
C ALA A 164 8.76 -4.55 7.15
N ILE A 165 9.18 -4.52 8.41
CA ILE A 165 9.89 -5.62 9.07
C ILE A 165 9.15 -5.99 10.36
N VAL A 166 8.89 -7.28 10.53
CA VAL A 166 8.20 -7.84 11.70
C VAL A 166 9.08 -8.91 12.36
N LYS A 167 9.14 -8.89 13.68
CA LYS A 167 9.77 -9.92 14.53
C LYS A 167 8.90 -10.14 15.76
N GLU A 168 8.72 -11.39 16.18
CA GLU A 168 7.95 -11.75 17.38
C GLU A 168 6.55 -11.12 17.42
N ASN A 169 5.87 -11.10 16.28
CA ASN A 169 4.56 -10.49 16.13
C ASN A 169 4.50 -8.98 16.46
N LYS A 170 5.62 -8.26 16.31
CA LYS A 170 5.71 -6.81 16.50
C LYS A 170 6.32 -6.15 15.29
N LEU A 171 5.76 -5.02 14.89
CA LEU A 171 6.35 -4.19 13.85
C LEU A 171 7.65 -3.58 14.38
N GLN A 172 8.77 -3.88 13.71
CA GLN A 172 10.10 -3.41 14.09
C GLN A 172 10.57 -2.23 13.25
N PHE A 173 10.09 -2.19 12.01
CA PHE A 173 10.46 -1.15 11.06
C PHE A 173 9.36 -0.95 10.02
N TYR A 174 9.15 0.29 9.64
CA TYR A 174 8.29 0.69 8.54
C TYR A 174 8.83 1.98 7.93
N SER A 175 9.07 1.99 6.64
CA SER A 175 9.49 3.19 5.92
C SER A 175 9.16 3.09 4.44
N MET A 176 9.13 4.25 3.79
CA MET A 176 8.97 4.39 2.36
C MET A 176 10.20 5.03 1.77
N PHE A 177 10.65 4.53 0.62
CA PHE A 177 11.85 4.99 -0.06
C PHE A 177 11.57 5.22 -1.54
N ASN A 178 12.01 6.34 -2.07
CA ASN A 178 12.09 6.53 -3.51
C ASN A 178 13.21 5.65 -4.08
N TYR A 179 13.03 5.21 -5.32
CA TYR A 179 14.05 4.49 -6.06
C TYR A 179 13.98 4.82 -7.56
N GLN A 180 15.06 4.64 -8.29
CA GLN A 180 15.13 4.75 -9.74
C GLN A 180 15.35 3.37 -10.39
N GLU A 181 16.14 2.52 -9.74
CA GLU A 181 16.43 1.16 -10.20
C GLU A 181 16.43 0.16 -9.03
N ASN A 182 16.38 -1.14 -9.33
CA ASN A 182 16.31 -2.19 -8.30
C ASN A 182 17.52 -2.19 -7.36
N ASP A 183 18.67 -1.68 -7.79
CA ASP A 183 19.84 -1.56 -6.93
C ASP A 183 19.65 -0.55 -5.80
N ASP A 184 18.84 0.51 -6.01
CA ASP A 184 18.45 1.43 -4.94
C ASP A 184 17.58 0.73 -3.88
N ILE A 185 16.68 -0.17 -4.33
CA ILE A 185 15.85 -0.97 -3.42
C ILE A 185 16.73 -1.89 -2.59
N VAL A 186 17.64 -2.61 -3.25
CA VAL A 186 18.61 -3.49 -2.58
C VAL A 186 19.42 -2.72 -1.56
N TYR A 187 19.98 -1.57 -1.95
CA TYR A 187 20.79 -0.73 -1.05
C TYR A 187 19.99 -0.30 0.19
N ASN A 188 18.81 0.30 0.02
CA ASN A 188 18.01 0.80 1.14
C ASN A 188 17.53 -0.34 2.05
N PHE A 189 17.19 -1.50 1.47
CA PHE A 189 16.81 -2.68 2.22
C PHE A 189 17.97 -3.22 3.08
N MET A 190 19.14 -3.44 2.47
CA MET A 190 20.35 -3.94 3.16
C MET A 190 20.82 -2.95 4.23
N PHE A 191 20.80 -1.65 3.93
CA PHE A 191 21.11 -0.60 4.90
C PHE A 191 20.14 -0.61 6.09
N SER A 192 18.84 -0.79 5.85
CA SER A 192 17.84 -0.90 6.91
C SER A 192 18.06 -2.11 7.81
N LEU A 193 18.38 -3.27 7.24
CA LEU A 193 18.73 -4.48 8.01
C LEU A 193 19.99 -4.27 8.86
N GLN A 194 21.01 -3.64 8.27
CA GLN A 194 22.27 -3.36 8.97
C GLN A 194 22.07 -2.40 10.15
N GLN A 195 21.34 -1.30 9.95
CA GLN A 195 21.03 -0.32 10.99
C GLN A 195 20.24 -0.91 12.16
N LYS A 196 19.45 -1.96 11.92
CA LYS A 196 18.67 -2.69 12.92
C LYS A 196 19.37 -3.91 13.47
N GLU A 197 20.58 -4.22 13.01
CA GLU A 197 21.35 -5.43 13.39
C GLU A 197 20.59 -6.73 13.05
N TYR A 198 19.83 -6.74 11.95
CA TYR A 198 18.96 -7.86 11.55
C TYR A 198 19.53 -8.74 10.43
N MET A 199 20.76 -8.47 9.97
CA MET A 199 21.37 -9.16 8.83
C MET A 199 21.42 -10.68 9.01
N ASP A 200 21.80 -11.15 10.20
CA ASP A 200 21.95 -12.58 10.49
C ASP A 200 20.62 -13.26 10.90
N GLU A 201 19.58 -12.48 11.16
CA GLU A 201 18.31 -12.98 11.68
C GLU A 201 17.22 -13.10 10.61
N ILE A 202 17.36 -12.41 9.47
CA ILE A 202 16.32 -12.39 8.44
C ILE A 202 16.05 -13.79 7.89
N SER A 203 14.81 -14.24 8.01
CA SER A 203 14.40 -15.59 7.63
C SER A 203 13.51 -15.62 6.37
N ALA A 204 12.78 -14.55 6.09
CA ALA A 204 11.93 -14.47 4.92
C ALA A 204 11.85 -13.04 4.40
N ILE A 205 11.88 -12.91 3.08
CA ILE A 205 11.70 -11.66 2.35
C ILE A 205 10.60 -11.91 1.31
N GLN A 206 9.54 -11.12 1.38
CA GLN A 206 8.43 -11.19 0.45
C GLN A 206 8.36 -9.90 -0.35
N VAL A 207 8.32 -10.02 -1.66
CA VAL A 207 8.22 -8.89 -2.60
C VAL A 207 6.84 -8.91 -3.24
N PHE A 208 6.17 -7.78 -3.24
CA PHE A 208 4.82 -7.62 -3.79
C PHE A 208 4.81 -6.47 -4.80
N PRO A 209 4.31 -6.68 -6.03
CA PRO A 209 4.05 -5.58 -6.95
C PRO A 209 2.82 -4.78 -6.49
N GLY A 210 2.98 -3.48 -6.31
CA GLY A 210 1.89 -2.53 -6.13
C GLY A 210 1.29 -2.08 -7.48
N VAL A 211 0.21 -1.31 -7.44
CA VAL A 211 -0.42 -0.78 -8.65
C VAL A 211 0.57 0.07 -9.46
N GLY A 212 0.62 -0.15 -10.78
CA GLY A 212 1.56 0.51 -11.68
C GLY A 212 2.98 -0.07 -11.68
N SER A 213 3.27 -1.11 -10.89
CA SER A 213 4.52 -1.88 -10.97
C SER A 213 4.33 -3.14 -11.81
N SER A 214 5.41 -3.62 -12.42
CA SER A 214 5.37 -4.86 -13.19
C SER A 214 5.87 -6.07 -12.38
N ASN A 215 5.30 -7.24 -12.64
CA ASN A 215 5.78 -8.49 -12.05
C ASN A 215 7.24 -8.76 -12.43
N ALA A 216 7.63 -8.45 -13.68
CA ALA A 216 8.99 -8.63 -14.15
C ALA A 216 10.03 -7.81 -13.34
N ASN A 217 9.67 -6.59 -12.91
CA ASN A 217 10.52 -5.78 -12.06
C ASN A 217 10.73 -6.42 -10.67
N CYS A 218 9.66 -6.97 -10.08
CA CYS A 218 9.75 -7.66 -8.80
C CYS A 218 10.52 -8.99 -8.90
N GLU A 219 10.40 -9.71 -10.01
CA GLU A 219 11.18 -10.93 -10.27
C GLU A 219 12.67 -10.64 -10.40
N ASP A 220 13.06 -9.57 -11.13
CA ASP A 220 14.44 -9.10 -11.22
C ASP A 220 14.99 -8.71 -9.83
N LEU A 221 14.21 -7.97 -9.04
CA LEU A 221 14.57 -7.62 -7.67
C LEU A 221 14.82 -8.87 -6.81
N VAL A 222 13.94 -9.87 -6.90
CA VAL A 222 14.11 -11.13 -6.16
C VAL A 222 15.38 -11.86 -6.58
N GLN A 223 15.70 -11.92 -7.88
CA GLN A 223 16.94 -12.53 -8.37
C GLN A 223 18.18 -11.79 -7.82
N LYS A 224 18.16 -10.45 -7.80
CA LYS A 224 19.23 -9.64 -7.21
C LYS A 224 19.40 -9.95 -5.72
N LEU A 225 18.31 -9.95 -4.94
CA LEU A 225 18.36 -10.27 -3.51
C LEU A 225 18.88 -11.69 -3.24
N GLN A 226 18.45 -12.69 -4.03
CA GLN A 226 18.90 -14.08 -3.93
C GLN A 226 20.39 -14.25 -4.26
N SER A 227 20.96 -13.37 -5.07
CA SER A 227 22.39 -13.38 -5.42
C SER A 227 23.30 -12.92 -4.28
N LEU A 228 22.75 -12.23 -3.27
CA LEU A 228 23.53 -11.66 -2.17
C LEU A 228 23.95 -12.75 -1.17
N PRO A 229 25.27 -12.83 -0.84
CA PRO A 229 25.78 -13.83 0.10
C PRO A 229 25.13 -13.76 1.49
N ASP A 230 24.83 -12.54 1.95
CA ASP A 230 24.27 -12.27 3.27
C ASP A 230 22.82 -12.74 3.43
N LEU A 231 22.10 -12.92 2.32
CA LEU A 231 20.69 -13.33 2.32
C LEU A 231 20.48 -14.82 1.98
N LYS A 232 21.53 -15.61 1.84
CA LYS A 232 21.46 -17.04 1.45
C LYS A 232 20.57 -17.91 2.35
N LYS A 233 20.37 -17.52 3.60
CA LYS A 233 19.53 -18.25 4.56
C LYS A 233 18.08 -17.83 4.53
N ALA A 234 17.76 -16.70 3.91
CA ALA A 234 16.40 -16.18 3.82
C ALA A 234 15.63 -16.85 2.66
N SER A 235 14.36 -17.15 2.89
CA SER A 235 13.44 -17.48 1.81
C SER A 235 13.00 -16.18 1.12
N ILE A 236 13.21 -16.05 -0.18
CA ILE A 236 12.88 -14.84 -0.93
C ILE A 236 11.87 -15.20 -2.02
N THR A 237 10.69 -14.56 -1.99
CA THR A 237 9.55 -14.89 -2.87
C THR A 237 8.86 -13.65 -3.41
N VAL A 238 8.25 -13.77 -4.60
CA VAL A 238 7.26 -12.81 -5.15
C VAL A 238 5.86 -13.34 -4.87
N ASN A 239 4.93 -12.45 -4.54
CA ASN A 239 3.51 -12.76 -4.44
C ASN A 239 2.71 -11.59 -5.03
N THR A 240 1.82 -11.88 -5.98
CA THR A 240 1.15 -10.85 -6.82
C THR A 240 -0.15 -10.30 -6.23
N ASP A 241 -0.81 -11.03 -5.33
CA ASP A 241 -2.18 -10.68 -4.91
C ASP A 241 -2.27 -10.23 -3.45
N PHE A 242 -1.17 -9.70 -2.90
CA PHE A 242 -1.09 -9.41 -1.48
C PHE A 242 -2.09 -8.32 -1.03
N ILE A 243 -2.13 -7.18 -1.74
CA ILE A 243 -3.03 -6.06 -1.37
C ILE A 243 -4.48 -6.48 -1.53
N LEU A 244 -4.85 -7.11 -2.64
CA LEU A 244 -6.20 -7.64 -2.85
C LEU A 244 -6.62 -8.61 -1.74
N ASN A 245 -5.74 -9.55 -1.35
CA ASN A 245 -6.01 -10.48 -0.26
C ASN A 245 -6.11 -9.79 1.10
N SER A 246 -5.35 -8.71 1.31
CA SER A 246 -5.45 -7.88 2.52
C SER A 246 -6.75 -7.09 2.55
N GLN A 247 -7.20 -6.54 1.42
CA GLN A 247 -8.49 -5.87 1.29
C GLN A 247 -9.66 -6.82 1.60
N LYS A 248 -9.64 -8.06 1.08
CA LYS A 248 -10.66 -9.09 1.34
C LYS A 248 -10.82 -9.44 2.83
N ARG A 249 -9.76 -9.26 3.63
CA ARG A 249 -9.80 -9.51 5.08
C ARG A 249 -10.37 -8.33 5.88
N CYS A 250 -10.52 -7.16 5.26
CA CYS A 250 -11.05 -5.96 5.91
C CYS A 250 -12.57 -5.80 5.73
N VAL A 251 -13.22 -6.76 5.08
CA VAL A 251 -14.66 -6.81 4.76
C VAL A 251 -15.43 -7.66 5.75
#